data_43f586c718f97aeaf80156dfa1ccabfd
#
_entry.id   43f586c718f97aeaf80156dfa1ccabfd
#
_cell.length_a   1.000
_cell.length_b   1.000
_cell.length_c   1.000
_cell.angle_alpha   90.00
_cell.angle_beta   90.00
_cell.angle_gamma   90.00
#
_symmetry.space_group_name_H-M   'P 1'
#
loop_
_entity.id
_entity.type
_entity.pdbx_description
1 polymer ?
#
loop_
_entity_poly.entity_id
_entity_poly.type
_entity_poly.pdbx_seq_one_letter_code
_entity_poly.pdbx_strand_id
1 'polypeptide(L)'
;MKNLVFLSSLILIMVLGCNQSNLKTEPDDEIISSDPLPSWKDGGNKSAIIDFVKQITQEDGSNYVRPEERIATFDNDGTLWCEQPVVQMEFIIYQIQKMAPEHPEWKKQLPYKAILEGDKSFLINDLINNHGLEVIKLVTATHTGMTSEEFNLEVEDFFNATQHPKFNKKYTQTIYQPMIELLKYLRENEFKTFICSGGGTDFMRVFAEDVYGIVPENTIGSFAMNTYEEVDGFWKIVKGKKNFFMCDKEDKPVAIEQRIGRIPIFVAGNVRSGGDIGQLTYSKTNQLPNLQLLINHDDDLREFAYSEKDNSSLNAAKEGNWHVVSMKNDWLKIFPFDN
;
A
#
# COMPACT_ATOMS: atom_id res chain seq x y z
N MET A 1 -37.44 -37.05 -56.46
CA MET A 1 -37.95 -36.59 -57.75
C MET A 1 -38.00 -35.09 -57.80
N LYS A 2 -37.41 -34.51 -58.85
CA LYS A 2 -37.52 -33.10 -59.33
C LYS A 2 -36.78 -32.03 -58.57
N ASN A 3 -35.57 -31.68 -59.06
CA ASN A 3 -35.14 -30.68 -60.09
C ASN A 3 -35.11 -29.25 -59.48
N LEU A 4 -33.96 -28.64 -59.19
CA LEU A 4 -32.97 -28.03 -60.07
C LEU A 4 -33.52 -26.90 -60.91
N VAL A 5 -33.22 -25.63 -60.58
CA VAL A 5 -32.94 -24.58 -61.56
C VAL A 5 -31.94 -23.57 -60.98
N PHE A 6 -30.82 -23.44 -61.67
CA PHE A 6 -29.82 -22.38 -61.57
C PHE A 6 -30.36 -21.10 -62.25
N LEU A 7 -30.09 -19.94 -61.65
CA LEU A 7 -30.09 -18.67 -62.34
C LEU A 7 -28.90 -17.83 -61.99
N SER A 8 -27.90 -17.80 -62.86
CA SER A 8 -26.76 -16.91 -62.83
C SER A 8 -27.19 -15.51 -63.30
N SER A 9 -26.92 -14.48 -62.52
CA SER A 9 -26.98 -13.08 -62.93
C SER A 9 -25.61 -12.44 -62.79
N LEU A 10 -25.01 -12.18 -63.89
CA LEU A 10 -23.77 -11.47 -64.15
C LEU A 10 -24.03 -9.97 -63.93
N ILE A 11 -23.47 -9.35 -62.94
CA ILE A 11 -23.48 -7.89 -62.79
C ILE A 11 -22.08 -7.35 -63.03
N LEU A 12 -21.97 -6.61 -64.11
CA LEU A 12 -20.81 -5.84 -64.55
C LEU A 12 -20.69 -4.58 -63.67
N ILE A 13 -19.65 -4.50 -62.80
CA ILE A 13 -19.38 -3.28 -62.05
C ILE A 13 -18.24 -2.52 -62.70
N MET A 14 -18.57 -1.32 -63.18
CA MET A 14 -17.62 -0.32 -63.66
C MET A 14 -16.73 0.14 -62.54
N VAL A 15 -15.44 0.05 -62.73
CA VAL A 15 -14.42 0.63 -61.86
C VAL A 15 -14.31 2.12 -62.17
N LEU A 16 -14.87 2.97 -61.31
CA LEU A 16 -14.53 4.39 -61.24
C LEU A 16 -13.38 4.53 -60.23
N GLY A 17 -12.20 4.81 -60.74
CA GLY A 17 -11.04 5.14 -59.93
C GLY A 17 -11.24 6.47 -59.19
N CYS A 18 -11.38 6.42 -57.89
CA CYS A 18 -11.14 7.56 -57.02
C CYS A 18 -9.74 7.43 -56.39
N ASN A 19 -8.89 8.36 -56.77
CA ASN A 19 -7.57 8.56 -56.22
C ASN A 19 -7.74 9.04 -54.76
N GLN A 20 -7.70 8.12 -53.79
CA GLN A 20 -7.58 8.46 -52.37
C GLN A 20 -6.11 8.62 -52.05
N SER A 21 -5.71 9.86 -51.84
CA SER A 21 -4.47 10.21 -51.14
C SER A 21 -4.46 9.51 -49.78
N ASN A 22 -3.61 8.51 -49.62
CA ASN A 22 -3.27 7.89 -48.34
C ASN A 22 -2.64 8.96 -47.41
N LEU A 23 -3.47 9.63 -46.64
CA LEU A 23 -3.03 10.20 -45.37
C LEU A 23 -2.71 9.00 -44.47
N LYS A 24 -1.45 8.58 -44.42
CA LYS A 24 -0.93 7.82 -43.31
C LYS A 24 -1.08 8.72 -42.08
N THR A 25 -2.10 8.52 -41.27
CA THR A 25 -2.05 8.84 -39.87
C THR A 25 -0.98 7.92 -39.28
N GLU A 26 0.20 8.46 -39.07
CA GLU A 26 1.15 7.84 -38.16
C GLU A 26 0.42 7.66 -36.81
N PRO A 27 0.54 6.49 -36.15
CA PRO A 27 0.05 6.38 -34.79
C PRO A 27 0.75 7.47 -33.99
N ASP A 28 -0.01 8.22 -33.20
CA ASP A 28 0.56 9.07 -32.16
C ASP A 28 1.52 8.18 -31.38
N ASP A 29 2.81 8.37 -31.59
CA ASP A 29 3.82 7.87 -30.68
C ASP A 29 3.49 8.52 -29.32
N GLU A 30 2.77 7.80 -28.46
CA GLU A 30 2.84 8.08 -27.03
C GLU A 30 4.32 8.15 -26.73
N ILE A 31 4.80 9.34 -26.44
CA ILE A 31 6.15 9.56 -25.90
C ILE A 31 6.17 8.79 -24.61
N ILE A 32 6.53 7.50 -24.70
CA ILE A 32 6.81 6.69 -23.51
C ILE A 32 7.95 7.44 -22.83
N SER A 33 7.64 8.12 -21.78
CA SER A 33 8.63 8.78 -20.93
C SER A 33 9.72 7.75 -20.64
N SER A 34 10.93 7.98 -21.12
CA SER A 34 12.08 7.11 -20.86
C SER A 34 12.48 7.09 -19.38
N ASP A 35 11.87 7.96 -18.59
CA ASP A 35 12.07 8.09 -17.15
C ASP A 35 11.05 7.24 -16.39
N PRO A 36 11.47 6.15 -15.71
CA PRO A 36 10.55 5.29 -14.96
C PRO A 36 10.01 5.93 -13.66
N LEU A 37 10.61 7.03 -13.20
CA LEU A 37 10.32 7.70 -11.93
C LEU A 37 10.09 9.21 -12.13
N PRO A 38 9.10 9.62 -12.93
CA PRO A 38 8.94 11.03 -13.36
C PRO A 38 8.56 11.97 -12.20
N SER A 39 7.99 11.47 -11.10
CA SER A 39 7.69 12.28 -9.91
C SER A 39 8.87 12.39 -8.93
N TRP A 40 10.00 11.76 -9.23
CA TRP A 40 11.25 11.92 -8.49
C TRP A 40 12.12 13.01 -9.14
N LYS A 41 12.72 13.85 -8.33
CA LYS A 41 13.77 14.77 -8.81
C LYS A 41 15.02 14.01 -9.19
N ASP A 42 15.70 14.47 -10.22
CA ASP A 42 17.01 13.92 -10.55
C ASP A 42 17.99 14.18 -9.38
N GLY A 43 18.62 13.12 -8.92
CA GLY A 43 19.47 13.15 -7.73
C GLY A 43 19.97 11.78 -7.32
N GLY A 44 20.67 11.73 -6.18
CA GLY A 44 21.30 10.51 -5.71
C GLY A 44 20.34 9.35 -5.44
N ASN A 45 19.17 9.63 -4.84
CA ASN A 45 18.20 8.59 -4.50
C ASN A 45 17.54 8.00 -5.74
N LYS A 46 17.09 8.84 -6.70
CA LYS A 46 16.53 8.36 -7.98
C LYS A 46 17.56 7.53 -8.75
N SER A 47 18.80 8.03 -8.87
CA SER A 47 19.88 7.31 -9.54
C SER A 47 20.18 5.98 -8.86
N ALA A 48 20.25 5.93 -7.52
CA ALA A 48 20.52 4.71 -6.78
C ALA A 48 19.47 3.64 -7.03
N ILE A 49 18.19 4.02 -7.09
CA ILE A 49 17.09 3.09 -7.41
C ILE A 49 17.25 2.54 -8.83
N ILE A 50 17.43 3.42 -9.82
CA ILE A 50 17.53 3.03 -11.23
C ILE A 50 18.77 2.16 -11.46
N ASP A 51 19.92 2.55 -10.91
CA ASP A 51 21.18 1.82 -11.06
C ASP A 51 21.12 0.45 -10.36
N PHE A 52 20.52 0.37 -9.16
CA PHE A 52 20.29 -0.90 -8.48
C PHE A 52 19.46 -1.85 -9.35
N VAL A 53 18.31 -1.40 -9.85
CA VAL A 53 17.46 -2.26 -10.69
C VAL A 53 18.17 -2.69 -11.96
N LYS A 54 18.85 -1.77 -12.66
CA LYS A 54 19.63 -2.11 -13.86
C LYS A 54 20.72 -3.15 -13.59
N GLN A 55 21.46 -3.00 -12.49
CA GLN A 55 22.53 -3.92 -12.15
C GLN A 55 22.04 -5.35 -11.88
N ILE A 56 20.92 -5.49 -11.16
CA ILE A 56 20.41 -6.80 -10.78
C ILE A 56 19.59 -7.49 -11.88
N THR A 57 19.19 -6.75 -12.91
CA THR A 57 18.41 -7.28 -14.04
C THR A 57 19.27 -7.61 -15.26
N GLN A 58 20.54 -7.20 -15.29
CA GLN A 58 21.45 -7.48 -16.37
C GLN A 58 21.93 -8.94 -16.29
N GLU A 59 21.39 -9.83 -17.13
CA GLU A 59 21.59 -11.28 -17.07
C GLU A 59 23.07 -11.75 -17.05
N ASP A 60 23.95 -11.07 -17.81
CA ASP A 60 25.37 -11.38 -17.85
C ASP A 60 26.20 -10.61 -16.79
N GLY A 61 25.53 -9.84 -15.93
CA GLY A 61 26.17 -9.03 -14.91
C GLY A 61 26.57 -9.83 -13.67
N SER A 62 27.67 -9.45 -13.02
CA SER A 62 28.10 -10.07 -11.76
C SER A 62 27.10 -9.91 -10.60
N ASN A 63 26.20 -8.94 -10.72
CA ASN A 63 25.18 -8.62 -9.72
C ASN A 63 23.78 -9.12 -10.11
N TYR A 64 23.68 -9.95 -11.15
CA TYR A 64 22.38 -10.47 -11.59
C TYR A 64 21.66 -11.23 -10.47
N VAL A 65 20.39 -10.91 -10.28
CA VAL A 65 19.50 -11.60 -9.35
C VAL A 65 18.35 -12.21 -10.14
N ARG A 66 18.08 -13.48 -9.94
CA ARG A 66 16.99 -14.18 -10.63
C ARG A 66 15.63 -13.61 -10.23
N PRO A 67 14.64 -13.56 -11.13
CA PRO A 67 13.32 -12.99 -10.86
C PRO A 67 12.63 -13.53 -9.59
N GLU A 68 12.75 -14.83 -9.33
CA GLU A 68 12.14 -15.43 -8.14
C GLU A 68 12.73 -14.95 -6.80
N GLU A 69 13.90 -14.32 -6.83
CA GLU A 69 14.58 -13.75 -5.67
C GLU A 69 14.44 -12.22 -5.58
N ARG A 70 13.82 -11.58 -6.58
CA ARG A 70 13.53 -10.14 -6.58
C ARG A 70 12.31 -9.84 -5.71
N ILE A 71 12.54 -9.81 -4.40
CA ILE A 71 11.50 -9.53 -3.40
C ILE A 71 11.65 -8.08 -2.91
N ALA A 72 10.53 -7.33 -2.91
CA ALA A 72 10.46 -5.98 -2.37
C ALA A 72 9.35 -5.88 -1.32
N THR A 73 9.65 -5.32 -0.14
CA THR A 73 8.66 -5.05 0.91
C THR A 73 8.57 -3.57 1.21
N PHE A 74 7.35 -3.11 1.45
CA PHE A 74 7.03 -1.71 1.72
C PHE A 74 6.20 -1.62 2.99
N ASP A 75 6.53 -0.70 3.88
CA ASP A 75 5.53 -0.26 4.84
C ASP A 75 4.40 0.47 4.11
N ASN A 76 3.24 0.61 4.76
CA ASN A 76 2.07 1.25 4.19
C ASN A 76 1.94 2.70 4.65
N ASP A 77 1.70 2.88 5.95
CA ASP A 77 1.41 4.18 6.56
C ASP A 77 2.68 5.06 6.58
N GLY A 78 2.63 6.21 5.92
CA GLY A 78 3.80 7.09 5.75
C GLY A 78 4.84 6.63 4.73
N THR A 79 4.62 5.48 4.06
CA THR A 79 5.51 4.97 3.00
C THR A 79 4.82 4.92 1.64
N LEU A 80 3.61 4.37 1.58
CA LEU A 80 2.81 4.29 0.34
C LEU A 80 1.70 5.33 0.30
N TRP A 81 1.18 5.77 1.42
CA TRP A 81 0.17 6.81 1.56
C TRP A 81 0.39 7.69 2.80
N CYS A 82 -0.34 8.82 2.84
CA CYS A 82 -0.32 9.74 3.97
C CYS A 82 -0.89 9.07 5.23
N GLU A 83 -0.16 9.15 6.35
CA GLU A 83 -0.54 8.55 7.63
C GLU A 83 -1.09 9.54 8.67
N GLN A 84 -1.22 10.81 8.34
CA GLN A 84 -1.73 11.85 9.22
C GLN A 84 -3.09 12.38 8.72
N PRO A 85 -4.25 11.95 9.31
CA PRO A 85 -4.38 11.06 10.48
C PRO A 85 -4.14 9.59 10.15
N VAL A 86 -3.91 8.77 11.19
CA VAL A 86 -3.79 7.30 11.03
C VAL A 86 -5.09 6.71 10.51
N VAL A 87 -5.10 6.25 9.26
CA VAL A 87 -6.32 5.91 8.53
C VAL A 87 -7.13 4.80 9.21
N GLN A 88 -6.46 3.75 9.70
CA GLN A 88 -7.16 2.67 10.40
C GLN A 88 -7.74 3.12 11.75
N MET A 89 -7.15 4.14 12.39
CA MET A 89 -7.76 4.74 13.58
C MET A 89 -9.04 5.52 13.22
N GLU A 90 -9.03 6.24 12.11
CA GLU A 90 -10.24 6.91 11.61
C GLU A 90 -11.34 5.89 11.24
N PHE A 91 -10.97 4.72 10.69
CA PHE A 91 -11.92 3.62 10.48
C PHE A 91 -12.54 3.12 11.79
N ILE A 92 -11.74 2.89 12.83
CA ILE A 92 -12.24 2.49 14.16
C ILE A 92 -13.18 3.55 14.72
N ILE A 93 -12.83 4.83 14.62
CA ILE A 93 -13.67 5.95 15.06
C ILE A 93 -15.00 5.94 14.30
N TYR A 94 -14.96 5.81 12.99
CA TYR A 94 -16.12 5.70 12.12
C TYR A 94 -17.04 4.57 12.55
N GLN A 95 -16.51 3.37 12.76
CA GLN A 95 -17.28 2.20 13.20
C GLN A 95 -17.92 2.40 14.57
N ILE A 96 -17.18 2.93 15.56
CA ILE A 96 -17.75 3.21 16.89
C ILE A 96 -18.89 4.22 16.78
N GLN A 97 -18.76 5.27 15.98
CA GLN A 97 -19.83 6.26 15.77
C GLN A 97 -21.05 5.65 15.07
N LYS A 98 -20.84 4.78 14.07
CA LYS A 98 -21.90 4.05 13.35
C LYS A 98 -22.68 3.12 14.26
N MET A 99 -21.99 2.39 15.15
CA MET A 99 -22.58 1.40 16.07
C MET A 99 -23.18 2.04 17.34
N ALA A 100 -22.77 3.24 17.73
CA ALA A 100 -23.18 3.89 18.98
C ALA A 100 -24.70 4.00 19.24
N PRO A 101 -25.58 4.15 18.22
CA PRO A 101 -27.04 4.13 18.45
C PRO A 101 -27.57 2.82 19.05
N GLU A 102 -26.93 1.70 18.75
CA GLU A 102 -27.27 0.36 19.26
C GLU A 102 -26.60 0.07 20.61
N HIS A 103 -25.64 0.90 21.02
CA HIS A 103 -24.82 0.77 22.23
C HIS A 103 -24.90 2.02 23.13
N PRO A 104 -26.07 2.37 23.69
CA PRO A 104 -26.24 3.59 24.51
C PRO A 104 -25.33 3.65 25.75
N GLU A 105 -24.88 2.49 26.25
CA GLU A 105 -23.94 2.38 27.38
C GLU A 105 -22.55 2.94 27.04
N TRP A 106 -22.13 2.95 25.76
CA TRP A 106 -20.84 3.44 25.33
C TRP A 106 -20.61 4.94 25.64
N LYS A 107 -21.68 5.71 25.77
CA LYS A 107 -21.60 7.12 26.19
C LYS A 107 -21.05 7.30 27.62
N LYS A 108 -20.98 6.24 28.41
CA LYS A 108 -20.51 6.25 29.80
C LYS A 108 -19.28 5.40 30.03
N GLN A 109 -18.84 4.62 29.04
CA GLN A 109 -17.75 3.64 29.19
C GLN A 109 -16.53 4.03 28.35
N LEU A 110 -15.34 4.07 28.97
CA LEU A 110 -14.09 4.14 28.22
C LEU A 110 -13.77 2.77 27.61
N PRO A 111 -13.15 2.74 26.43
CA PRO A 111 -12.65 3.88 25.61
C PRO A 111 -13.71 4.54 24.71
N TYR A 112 -14.91 3.95 24.55
CA TYR A 112 -15.94 4.40 23.60
C TYR A 112 -16.39 5.84 23.84
N LYS A 113 -16.55 6.21 25.15
CA LYS A 113 -16.91 7.58 25.54
C LYS A 113 -15.92 8.60 24.95
N ALA A 114 -14.63 8.36 25.07
CA ALA A 114 -13.60 9.26 24.54
C ALA A 114 -13.75 9.47 23.02
N ILE A 115 -14.00 8.40 22.26
CA ILE A 115 -14.24 8.47 20.82
C ILE A 115 -15.50 9.30 20.51
N LEU A 116 -16.61 9.04 21.22
CA LEU A 116 -17.88 9.73 20.97
C LEU A 116 -17.83 11.22 21.36
N GLU A 117 -16.97 11.60 22.29
CA GLU A 117 -16.71 12.98 22.71
C GLU A 117 -15.61 13.66 21.85
N GLY A 118 -14.97 12.93 20.90
CA GLY A 118 -13.93 13.46 20.03
C GLY A 118 -12.57 13.62 20.69
N ASP A 119 -12.34 12.97 21.82
CA ASP A 119 -11.07 13.02 22.56
C ASP A 119 -10.02 12.06 21.93
N LYS A 120 -9.41 12.51 20.83
CA LYS A 120 -8.32 11.77 20.17
C LYS A 120 -7.06 11.69 21.06
N SER A 121 -6.89 12.58 22.03
CA SER A 121 -5.72 12.58 22.93
C SER A 121 -5.72 11.36 23.85
N PHE A 122 -6.88 10.85 24.21
CA PHE A 122 -7.05 9.62 24.96
C PHE A 122 -6.36 8.42 24.27
N LEU A 123 -6.59 8.26 22.95
CA LEU A 123 -5.99 7.16 22.18
C LEU A 123 -4.48 7.28 22.07
N ILE A 124 -3.98 8.49 21.85
CA ILE A 124 -2.54 8.76 21.78
C ILE A 124 -1.88 8.42 23.12
N ASN A 125 -2.50 8.84 24.22
CA ASN A 125 -2.01 8.54 25.55
C ASN A 125 -2.03 7.03 25.87
N ASP A 126 -3.05 6.31 25.43
CA ASP A 126 -3.15 4.85 25.59
C ASP A 126 -2.02 4.13 24.83
N LEU A 127 -1.77 4.51 23.58
CA LEU A 127 -0.67 3.94 22.79
C LEU A 127 0.71 4.18 23.43
N ILE A 128 0.93 5.37 24.00
CA ILE A 128 2.22 5.73 24.60
C ILE A 128 2.42 5.08 25.98
N ASN A 129 1.38 5.07 26.82
CA ASN A 129 1.53 4.77 28.26
C ASN A 129 0.95 3.40 28.66
N ASN A 130 0.02 2.83 27.89
CA ASN A 130 -0.71 1.60 28.22
C ASN A 130 -0.58 0.52 27.15
N HIS A 131 0.42 0.61 26.27
CA HIS A 131 0.64 -0.37 25.21
C HIS A 131 -0.56 -0.59 24.28
N GLY A 132 -1.45 0.40 24.13
CA GLY A 132 -2.62 0.35 23.26
C GLY A 132 -3.74 -0.59 23.73
N LEU A 133 -3.84 -0.90 25.02
CA LEU A 133 -4.85 -1.81 25.55
C LEU A 133 -6.28 -1.34 25.28
N GLU A 134 -6.53 -0.04 25.35
CA GLU A 134 -7.86 0.53 25.06
C GLU A 134 -8.12 0.55 23.54
N VAL A 135 -7.10 0.77 22.73
CA VAL A 135 -7.17 0.63 21.25
C VAL A 135 -7.53 -0.81 20.87
N ILE A 136 -6.93 -1.82 21.51
CA ILE A 136 -7.26 -3.24 21.29
C ILE A 136 -8.73 -3.54 21.62
N LYS A 137 -9.30 -2.93 22.66
CA LYS A 137 -10.73 -3.06 22.97
C LYS A 137 -11.60 -2.49 21.86
N LEU A 138 -11.23 -1.32 21.31
CA LEU A 138 -11.94 -0.70 20.19
C LEU A 138 -11.86 -1.57 18.94
N VAL A 139 -10.67 -2.05 18.59
CA VAL A 139 -10.48 -3.01 17.47
C VAL A 139 -11.34 -4.25 17.68
N THR A 140 -11.34 -4.81 18.89
CA THR A 140 -12.17 -5.99 19.21
C THR A 140 -13.64 -5.70 18.96
N ALA A 141 -14.15 -4.56 19.43
CA ALA A 141 -15.56 -4.20 19.28
C ALA A 141 -15.98 -3.95 17.83
N THR A 142 -15.08 -3.43 17.02
CA THR A 142 -15.37 -3.02 15.62
C THR A 142 -15.06 -4.09 14.57
N HIS A 143 -14.34 -5.15 14.94
CA HIS A 143 -13.88 -6.15 13.96
C HIS A 143 -14.41 -7.56 14.27
N THR A 144 -14.55 -7.92 15.57
CA THR A 144 -14.84 -9.30 15.97
C THR A 144 -16.28 -9.71 15.67
N GLY A 145 -16.45 -10.93 15.21
CA GLY A 145 -17.77 -11.55 14.98
C GLY A 145 -18.34 -11.29 13.58
N MET A 146 -17.74 -10.43 12.80
CA MET A 146 -18.09 -10.23 11.38
C MET A 146 -17.49 -11.35 10.54
N THR A 147 -18.16 -11.76 9.48
CA THR A 147 -17.54 -12.55 8.41
C THR A 147 -16.52 -11.69 7.67
N SER A 148 -15.64 -12.33 6.89
CA SER A 148 -14.67 -11.59 6.06
C SER A 148 -15.36 -10.68 5.05
N GLU A 149 -16.50 -11.13 4.46
CA GLU A 149 -17.26 -10.33 3.52
C GLU A 149 -17.88 -9.09 4.19
N GLU A 150 -18.49 -9.26 5.36
CA GLU A 150 -19.08 -8.14 6.13
C GLU A 150 -18.01 -7.12 6.52
N PHE A 151 -16.85 -7.57 6.97
CA PHE A 151 -15.75 -6.67 7.30
C PHE A 151 -15.27 -5.88 6.09
N ASN A 152 -15.13 -6.52 4.92
CA ASN A 152 -14.71 -5.85 3.69
C ASN A 152 -15.71 -4.75 3.30
N LEU A 153 -17.02 -5.03 3.38
CA LEU A 153 -18.07 -4.03 3.11
C LEU A 153 -17.99 -2.83 4.07
N GLU A 154 -17.70 -3.05 5.36
CA GLU A 154 -17.54 -1.96 6.33
C GLU A 154 -16.32 -1.06 6.00
N VAL A 155 -15.22 -1.65 5.52
CA VAL A 155 -14.04 -0.90 5.08
C VAL A 155 -14.34 -0.11 3.80
N GLU A 156 -15.03 -0.71 2.84
CA GLU A 156 -15.47 -0.02 1.61
C GLU A 156 -16.41 1.15 1.93
N ASP A 157 -17.38 0.95 2.83
CA ASP A 157 -18.29 1.99 3.32
C ASP A 157 -17.50 3.16 3.90
N PHE A 158 -16.54 2.89 4.77
CA PHE A 158 -15.66 3.90 5.34
C PHE A 158 -14.95 4.72 4.26
N PHE A 159 -14.30 4.09 3.29
CA PHE A 159 -13.61 4.79 2.21
C PHE A 159 -14.55 5.59 1.30
N ASN A 160 -15.80 5.17 1.18
CA ASN A 160 -16.80 5.88 0.40
C ASN A 160 -17.42 7.07 1.16
N ALA A 161 -17.61 6.93 2.47
CA ALA A 161 -18.27 7.93 3.31
C ALA A 161 -17.32 9.02 3.84
N THR A 162 -15.99 8.78 3.81
CA THR A 162 -15.03 9.65 4.49
C THR A 162 -14.02 10.27 3.53
N GLN A 163 -13.44 11.39 3.96
CA GLN A 163 -12.38 12.09 3.24
C GLN A 163 -11.29 12.53 4.20
N HIS A 164 -10.07 12.62 3.68
CA HIS A 164 -8.93 13.13 4.41
C HIS A 164 -9.16 14.61 4.78
N PRO A 165 -9.04 14.99 6.07
CA PRO A 165 -9.47 16.32 6.56
C PRO A 165 -8.64 17.49 6.00
N LYS A 166 -7.35 17.27 5.67
CA LYS A 166 -6.48 18.33 5.10
C LYS A 166 -6.69 18.50 3.60
N PHE A 167 -6.87 17.40 2.87
CA PHE A 167 -6.83 17.40 1.40
C PHE A 167 -8.21 17.37 0.75
N ASN A 168 -9.28 17.05 1.49
CA ASN A 168 -10.65 16.86 0.96
C ASN A 168 -10.68 15.85 -0.20
N LYS A 169 -9.90 14.79 -0.08
CA LYS A 169 -9.79 13.66 -1.01
C LYS A 169 -10.11 12.37 -0.27
N LYS A 170 -10.57 11.32 -0.97
CA LYS A 170 -10.67 10.00 -0.37
C LYS A 170 -9.30 9.57 0.16
N TYR A 171 -9.22 8.82 1.25
CA TYR A 171 -7.94 8.32 1.77
C TYR A 171 -7.16 7.51 0.72
N THR A 172 -7.86 6.72 -0.11
CA THR A 172 -7.26 5.97 -1.22
C THR A 172 -6.67 6.85 -2.34
N GLN A 173 -6.88 8.16 -2.31
CA GLN A 173 -6.28 9.13 -3.23
C GLN A 173 -5.09 9.86 -2.61
N THR A 174 -4.84 9.72 -1.29
CA THR A 174 -3.68 10.34 -0.62
C THR A 174 -2.45 9.44 -0.64
N ILE A 175 -2.29 8.69 -1.71
CA ILE A 175 -1.14 7.83 -2.01
C ILE A 175 0.03 8.66 -2.50
N TYR A 176 1.24 8.23 -2.20
CA TYR A 176 2.45 8.93 -2.66
C TYR A 176 2.78 8.55 -4.09
N GLN A 177 2.58 9.48 -5.02
CA GLN A 177 2.80 9.27 -6.44
C GLN A 177 4.19 8.71 -6.77
N PRO A 178 5.30 9.22 -6.17
CA PRO A 178 6.63 8.67 -6.41
C PRO A 178 6.75 7.19 -6.02
N MET A 179 6.04 6.75 -4.98
CA MET A 179 6.08 5.36 -4.52
C MET A 179 5.24 4.45 -5.41
N ILE A 180 4.14 4.95 -5.99
CA ILE A 180 3.35 4.22 -6.98
C ILE A 180 4.17 3.97 -8.26
N GLU A 181 4.91 4.98 -8.72
CA GLU A 181 5.85 4.85 -9.84
C GLU A 181 6.94 3.81 -9.54
N LEU A 182 7.50 3.86 -8.34
CA LEU A 182 8.49 2.89 -7.88
C LEU A 182 7.95 1.47 -7.85
N LEU A 183 6.75 1.25 -7.29
CA LEU A 183 6.09 -0.06 -7.30
C LEU A 183 5.88 -0.58 -8.72
N LYS A 184 5.43 0.28 -9.64
CA LYS A 184 5.26 -0.07 -11.05
C LYS A 184 6.60 -0.43 -11.69
N TYR A 185 7.62 0.40 -11.52
CA TYR A 185 8.96 0.18 -12.07
C TYR A 185 9.58 -1.13 -11.58
N LEU A 186 9.46 -1.45 -10.29
CA LEU A 186 9.94 -2.71 -9.74
C LEU A 186 9.20 -3.91 -10.35
N ARG A 187 7.85 -3.86 -10.48
CA ARG A 187 7.07 -4.95 -11.10
C ARG A 187 7.42 -5.14 -12.58
N GLU A 188 7.64 -4.07 -13.33
CA GLU A 188 8.11 -4.12 -14.73
C GLU A 188 9.50 -4.77 -14.86
N ASN A 189 10.24 -4.79 -13.76
CA ASN A 189 11.53 -5.49 -13.63
C ASN A 189 11.41 -6.78 -12.81
N GLU A 190 10.23 -7.43 -12.85
CA GLU A 190 9.94 -8.76 -12.31
C GLU A 190 10.12 -8.90 -10.78
N PHE A 191 10.02 -7.80 -10.03
CA PHE A 191 9.93 -7.88 -8.58
C PHE A 191 8.55 -8.35 -8.14
N LYS A 192 8.52 -9.16 -7.09
CA LYS A 192 7.33 -9.41 -6.29
C LYS A 192 7.26 -8.36 -5.20
N THR A 193 6.23 -7.51 -5.26
CA THR A 193 6.02 -6.43 -4.29
C THR A 193 5.06 -6.85 -3.20
N PHE A 194 5.39 -6.54 -1.94
CA PHE A 194 4.62 -6.87 -0.75
C PHE A 194 4.43 -5.64 0.12
N ILE A 195 3.29 -5.54 0.80
CA ILE A 195 3.12 -4.66 1.96
C ILE A 195 3.59 -5.42 3.20
N CYS A 196 4.32 -4.74 4.10
CA CYS A 196 4.65 -5.23 5.44
C CYS A 196 4.45 -4.10 6.46
N SER A 197 3.27 -4.06 7.10
CA SER A 197 2.79 -2.93 7.88
C SER A 197 2.30 -3.31 9.26
N GLY A 198 2.40 -2.37 10.22
CA GLY A 198 1.75 -2.46 11.53
C GLY A 198 0.23 -2.46 11.46
N GLY A 199 -0.34 -2.02 10.34
CA GLY A 199 -1.77 -2.02 10.09
C GLY A 199 -2.38 -3.42 9.95
N GLY A 200 -3.72 -3.50 10.06
CA GLY A 200 -4.47 -4.76 9.94
C GLY A 200 -4.42 -5.32 8.51
N THR A 201 -4.01 -6.58 8.37
CA THR A 201 -3.93 -7.28 7.08
C THR A 201 -5.24 -7.21 6.31
N ASP A 202 -6.36 -7.51 6.97
CA ASP A 202 -7.67 -7.58 6.30
C ASP A 202 -8.15 -6.21 5.84
N PHE A 203 -7.86 -5.14 6.60
CA PHE A 203 -8.17 -3.76 6.20
C PHE A 203 -7.42 -3.37 4.92
N MET A 204 -6.12 -3.66 4.88
CA MET A 204 -5.28 -3.32 3.72
C MET A 204 -5.66 -4.10 2.45
N ARG A 205 -6.08 -5.36 2.59
CA ARG A 205 -6.51 -6.20 1.47
C ARG A 205 -7.67 -5.64 0.68
N VAL A 206 -8.53 -4.83 1.31
CA VAL A 206 -9.70 -4.24 0.64
C VAL A 206 -9.31 -3.24 -0.45
N PHE A 207 -8.15 -2.59 -0.33
CA PHE A 207 -7.79 -1.53 -1.28
C PHE A 207 -6.43 -1.73 -1.97
N ALA A 208 -5.55 -2.59 -1.44
CA ALA A 208 -4.17 -2.66 -1.89
C ALA A 208 -4.01 -3.04 -3.36
N GLU A 209 -4.87 -3.92 -3.89
CA GLU A 209 -4.81 -4.32 -5.30
C GLU A 209 -5.21 -3.16 -6.22
N ASP A 210 -6.35 -2.52 -5.96
CA ASP A 210 -6.85 -1.42 -6.79
C ASP A 210 -5.97 -0.18 -6.71
N VAL A 211 -5.37 0.08 -5.54
CA VAL A 211 -4.63 1.33 -5.27
C VAL A 211 -3.15 1.21 -5.58
N TYR A 212 -2.54 0.08 -5.25
CA TYR A 212 -1.10 -0.15 -5.39
C TYR A 212 -0.73 -1.21 -6.43
N GLY A 213 -1.70 -2.00 -6.89
CA GLY A 213 -1.46 -3.20 -7.70
C GLY A 213 -0.80 -4.32 -6.90
N ILE A 214 -0.98 -4.36 -5.58
CA ILE A 214 -0.46 -5.41 -4.69
C ILE A 214 -1.62 -6.34 -4.34
N VAL A 215 -1.56 -7.57 -4.84
CA VAL A 215 -2.60 -8.60 -4.65
C VAL A 215 -2.77 -8.98 -3.16
N PRO A 216 -3.97 -9.44 -2.75
CA PRO A 216 -4.28 -9.71 -1.34
C PRO A 216 -3.32 -10.64 -0.61
N GLU A 217 -2.80 -11.67 -1.27
CA GLU A 217 -1.83 -12.60 -0.71
C GLU A 217 -0.45 -11.97 -0.42
N ASN A 218 -0.13 -10.86 -1.06
CA ASN A 218 1.11 -10.11 -0.85
C ASN A 218 0.97 -9.01 0.23
N THR A 219 -0.13 -9.00 0.97
CA THR A 219 -0.35 -8.07 2.07
C THR A 219 -0.03 -8.74 3.40
N ILE A 220 0.99 -8.24 4.08
CA ILE A 220 1.46 -8.68 5.39
C ILE A 220 1.15 -7.57 6.39
N GLY A 221 0.51 -7.91 7.51
CA GLY A 221 0.13 -6.94 8.53
C GLY A 221 -0.26 -7.61 9.83
N SER A 222 -0.74 -6.81 10.78
CA SER A 222 -1.28 -7.29 12.05
C SER A 222 -2.59 -8.05 11.83
N PHE A 223 -2.86 -9.05 12.66
CA PHE A 223 -4.10 -9.84 12.59
C PHE A 223 -4.44 -10.48 13.93
N ALA A 224 -5.71 -10.78 14.16
CA ALA A 224 -6.15 -11.75 15.14
C ALA A 224 -6.50 -13.07 14.44
N MET A 225 -6.39 -14.20 15.15
CA MET A 225 -6.74 -15.49 14.60
C MET A 225 -8.25 -15.54 14.31
N ASN A 226 -8.59 -15.70 13.03
CA ASN A 226 -9.96 -15.92 12.58
C ASN A 226 -10.43 -17.33 12.94
N THR A 227 -11.75 -17.54 12.94
CA THR A 227 -12.38 -18.84 13.14
C THR A 227 -13.12 -19.28 11.88
N TYR A 228 -13.33 -20.59 11.74
CA TYR A 228 -14.13 -21.17 10.67
C TYR A 228 -15.42 -21.69 11.30
N GLU A 229 -16.54 -21.05 11.00
CA GLU A 229 -17.82 -21.25 11.69
C GLU A 229 -18.98 -21.36 10.69
N GLU A 230 -20.07 -22.02 11.09
CA GLU A 230 -21.31 -22.04 10.33
C GLU A 230 -22.12 -20.78 10.65
N VAL A 231 -22.39 -19.97 9.63
CA VAL A 231 -23.20 -18.75 9.70
C VAL A 231 -24.29 -18.86 8.66
N ASP A 232 -25.56 -18.82 9.08
CA ASP A 232 -26.75 -18.93 8.21
C ASP A 232 -26.76 -20.18 7.29
N GLY A 233 -26.25 -21.30 7.79
CA GLY A 233 -26.19 -22.60 7.07
C GLY A 233 -24.98 -22.71 6.11
N PHE A 234 -24.04 -21.75 6.14
CA PHE A 234 -22.83 -21.75 5.33
C PHE A 234 -21.57 -21.64 6.20
N TRP A 235 -20.53 -22.37 5.83
CA TRP A 235 -19.25 -22.28 6.49
C TRP A 235 -18.50 -21.02 6.03
N LYS A 236 -18.15 -20.15 6.97
CA LYS A 236 -17.50 -18.85 6.71
C LYS A 236 -16.30 -18.62 7.61
N ILE A 237 -15.40 -17.72 7.17
CA ILE A 237 -14.36 -17.18 8.02
C ILE A 237 -14.93 -16.01 8.80
N VAL A 238 -14.83 -16.07 10.12
CA VAL A 238 -15.30 -15.05 11.06
C VAL A 238 -14.12 -14.41 11.76
N LYS A 239 -14.14 -13.09 11.86
CA LYS A 239 -13.08 -12.30 12.51
C LYS A 239 -13.01 -12.63 14.00
N GLY A 240 -11.85 -13.09 14.43
CA GLY A 240 -11.59 -13.47 15.82
C GLY A 240 -10.95 -12.35 16.64
N LYS A 241 -10.71 -12.65 17.93
CA LYS A 241 -10.09 -11.74 18.89
C LYS A 241 -8.93 -12.35 19.67
N LYS A 242 -8.57 -13.59 19.36
CA LYS A 242 -7.52 -14.32 20.07
C LYS A 242 -6.24 -14.34 19.25
N ASN A 243 -5.13 -14.60 19.94
CA ASN A 243 -3.81 -14.76 19.31
C ASN A 243 -3.48 -13.60 18.36
N PHE A 244 -3.58 -12.39 18.91
CA PHE A 244 -3.26 -11.17 18.15
C PHE A 244 -1.75 -11.12 17.86
N PHE A 245 -1.41 -10.96 16.59
CA PHE A 245 -0.06 -10.72 16.12
C PHE A 245 0.06 -9.25 15.69
N MET A 246 1.02 -8.54 16.26
CA MET A 246 1.33 -7.15 15.88
C MET A 246 2.53 -7.17 14.93
N CYS A 247 2.33 -6.79 13.69
CA CYS A 247 3.38 -6.75 12.66
C CYS A 247 4.11 -5.39 12.72
N ASP A 248 4.85 -5.14 13.79
CA ASP A 248 5.57 -3.87 13.99
C ASP A 248 7.00 -4.13 14.50
N LYS A 249 7.93 -3.23 14.21
CA LYS A 249 9.34 -3.28 14.64
C LYS A 249 10.01 -4.62 14.31
N GLU A 250 10.46 -5.34 15.36
CA GLU A 250 11.16 -6.63 15.26
C GLU A 250 10.26 -7.77 14.75
N ASP A 251 8.94 -7.61 14.84
CA ASP A 251 7.99 -8.61 14.33
C ASP A 251 7.78 -8.51 12.80
N LYS A 252 8.14 -7.37 12.16
CA LYS A 252 8.11 -7.26 10.69
C LYS A 252 9.03 -8.29 10.00
N PRO A 253 10.31 -8.44 10.36
CA PRO A 253 11.15 -9.53 9.84
C PRO A 253 10.58 -10.93 10.04
N VAL A 254 9.99 -11.19 11.22
CA VAL A 254 9.34 -12.48 11.52
C VAL A 254 8.17 -12.74 10.57
N ALA A 255 7.33 -11.72 10.36
CA ALA A 255 6.21 -11.83 9.43
C ALA A 255 6.67 -12.03 7.97
N ILE A 256 7.72 -11.34 7.54
CA ILE A 256 8.34 -11.52 6.21
C ILE A 256 8.81 -12.95 6.04
N GLU A 257 9.58 -13.49 7.01
CA GLU A 257 10.07 -14.86 6.95
C GLU A 257 8.93 -15.88 6.88
N GLN A 258 7.90 -15.72 7.72
CA GLN A 258 6.75 -16.64 7.75
C GLN A 258 5.89 -16.61 6.49
N ARG A 259 5.79 -15.46 5.83
CA ARG A 259 4.88 -15.26 4.68
C ARG A 259 5.58 -15.42 3.34
N ILE A 260 6.85 -15.01 3.25
CA ILE A 260 7.61 -14.99 2.00
C ILE A 260 8.66 -16.10 1.98
N GLY A 261 9.30 -16.40 3.12
CA GLY A 261 10.39 -17.38 3.23
C GLY A 261 11.65 -16.96 2.48
N ARG A 262 11.83 -15.66 2.23
CA ARG A 262 13.00 -15.06 1.56
C ARG A 262 13.28 -13.69 2.16
N ILE A 263 14.55 -13.34 2.27
CA ILE A 263 14.97 -11.99 2.68
C ILE A 263 14.75 -11.03 1.51
N PRO A 264 14.01 -9.94 1.66
CA PRO A 264 13.82 -8.95 0.58
C PRO A 264 15.15 -8.31 0.18
N ILE A 265 15.31 -8.02 -1.11
CA ILE A 265 16.46 -7.26 -1.63
C ILE A 265 16.15 -5.78 -1.81
N PHE A 266 14.89 -5.40 -1.70
CA PHE A 266 14.44 -4.02 -1.72
C PHE A 266 13.46 -3.79 -0.59
N VAL A 267 13.68 -2.77 0.24
CA VAL A 267 12.78 -2.43 1.36
C VAL A 267 12.61 -0.93 1.42
N ALA A 268 11.35 -0.48 1.58
CA ALA A 268 11.04 0.89 1.88
C ALA A 268 10.20 0.98 3.16
N GLY A 269 10.54 1.95 3.99
CA GLY A 269 9.81 2.31 5.21
C GLY A 269 9.93 3.80 5.48
N ASN A 270 9.40 4.28 6.62
CA ASN A 270 9.43 5.70 6.95
C ASN A 270 10.01 5.99 8.34
N VAL A 271 10.26 7.26 8.58
CA VAL A 271 10.74 7.79 9.86
C VAL A 271 9.56 7.91 10.83
N ARG A 272 9.26 6.82 11.57
CA ARG A 272 8.23 6.83 12.61
C ARG A 272 8.46 5.78 13.69
N SER A 273 8.80 6.21 14.89
CA SER A 273 8.87 5.37 16.11
C SER A 273 9.75 4.11 15.96
N GLY A 274 10.70 4.10 15.02
CA GLY A 274 11.54 2.95 14.75
C GLY A 274 10.82 1.74 14.15
N GLY A 275 9.56 1.90 13.70
CA GLY A 275 8.71 0.80 13.23
C GLY A 275 9.29 -0.03 12.10
N ASP A 276 10.09 0.61 11.23
CA ASP A 276 10.68 -0.03 10.05
C ASP A 276 12.13 -0.46 10.18
N ILE A 277 12.79 -0.10 11.29
CA ILE A 277 14.21 -0.45 11.49
C ILE A 277 14.42 -1.95 11.33
N GLY A 278 13.51 -2.78 11.88
CA GLY A 278 13.60 -4.23 11.82
C GLY A 278 13.66 -4.76 10.39
N GLN A 279 12.68 -4.39 9.53
CA GLN A 279 12.65 -4.88 8.14
C GLN A 279 13.78 -4.34 7.27
N LEU A 280 14.18 -3.07 7.44
CA LEU A 280 15.30 -2.46 6.73
C LEU A 280 16.63 -3.14 7.09
N THR A 281 16.85 -3.40 8.39
CA THR A 281 18.02 -4.14 8.88
C THR A 281 18.02 -5.58 8.38
N TYR A 282 16.87 -6.26 8.40
CA TYR A 282 16.74 -7.64 7.93
C TYR A 282 17.12 -7.75 6.43
N SER A 283 16.63 -6.84 5.60
CA SER A 283 17.01 -6.78 4.18
C SER A 283 18.52 -6.66 3.99
N LYS A 284 19.21 -5.88 4.84
CA LYS A 284 20.66 -5.70 4.78
C LYS A 284 21.46 -6.98 5.05
N THR A 285 20.85 -7.97 5.68
CA THR A 285 21.51 -9.28 5.90
C THR A 285 21.51 -10.19 4.66
N ASN A 286 20.77 -9.82 3.60
CA ASN A 286 20.77 -10.57 2.36
C ASN A 286 22.16 -10.52 1.70
N GLN A 287 22.65 -11.68 1.23
CA GLN A 287 23.95 -11.79 0.54
C GLN A 287 23.89 -11.29 -0.91
N LEU A 288 22.71 -11.18 -1.49
CA LEU A 288 22.48 -10.58 -2.80
C LEU A 288 22.58 -9.05 -2.70
N PRO A 289 22.85 -8.36 -3.83
CA PRO A 289 22.71 -6.91 -3.88
C PRO A 289 21.36 -6.47 -3.33
N ASN A 290 21.36 -5.46 -2.45
CA ASN A 290 20.15 -5.01 -1.77
C ASN A 290 20.14 -3.49 -1.58
N LEU A 291 18.94 -2.90 -1.50
CA LEU A 291 18.73 -1.46 -1.35
C LEU A 291 17.62 -1.17 -0.34
N GLN A 292 17.88 -0.25 0.59
CA GLN A 292 16.94 0.20 1.61
C GLN A 292 16.64 1.68 1.43
N LEU A 293 15.34 2.03 1.43
CA LEU A 293 14.85 3.40 1.41
C LEU A 293 14.16 3.73 2.74
N LEU A 294 14.50 4.88 3.31
CA LEU A 294 13.83 5.44 4.48
C LEU A 294 13.22 6.79 4.10
N ILE A 295 11.89 6.88 4.06
CA ILE A 295 11.17 8.10 3.74
C ILE A 295 11.20 9.03 4.96
N ASN A 296 11.74 10.24 4.78
CA ASN A 296 11.78 11.30 5.77
C ASN A 296 10.70 12.34 5.46
N HIS A 297 9.78 12.52 6.41
CA HIS A 297 8.66 13.45 6.30
C HIS A 297 9.09 14.85 6.71
N ASP A 298 9.69 15.59 5.78
CA ASP A 298 10.26 16.93 5.99
C ASP A 298 9.57 18.04 5.18
N ASP A 299 8.36 17.77 4.65
CA ASP A 299 7.59 18.71 3.83
C ASP A 299 6.23 19.05 4.47
N ASP A 300 6.23 20.05 5.35
CA ASP A 300 5.03 20.56 6.03
C ASP A 300 4.12 21.39 5.11
N LEU A 301 4.62 21.81 3.97
CA LEU A 301 3.86 22.60 3.00
C LEU A 301 2.92 21.71 2.18
N ARG A 302 3.44 20.62 1.61
CA ARG A 302 2.70 19.75 0.70
C ARG A 302 2.02 18.58 1.43
N GLU A 303 2.62 18.11 2.54
CA GLU A 303 2.13 16.98 3.34
C GLU A 303 2.15 17.34 4.85
N PHE A 304 2.67 16.54 5.73
CA PHE A 304 2.90 16.80 7.14
C PHE A 304 4.37 16.54 7.45
N ALA A 305 5.03 17.49 8.10
CA ALA A 305 6.38 17.24 8.61
C ALA A 305 6.31 16.67 10.03
N TYR A 306 7.03 15.59 10.26
CA TYR A 306 7.21 14.99 11.58
C TYR A 306 8.55 14.27 11.68
N SER A 307 9.00 14.06 12.90
CA SER A 307 10.27 13.40 13.21
C SER A 307 10.17 12.64 14.54
N GLU A 308 11.10 11.77 14.77
CA GLU A 308 11.28 11.07 16.03
C GLU A 308 12.07 11.92 17.02
N LYS A 309 11.71 11.87 18.32
CA LYS A 309 12.40 12.64 19.37
C LYS A 309 13.88 12.24 19.52
N ASP A 310 14.19 10.96 19.30
CA ASP A 310 15.52 10.37 19.44
C ASP A 310 16.22 10.13 18.09
N ASN A 311 15.56 10.46 16.97
CA ASN A 311 16.03 10.20 15.62
C ASN A 311 16.43 8.74 15.37
N SER A 312 15.78 7.77 16.02
CA SER A 312 16.16 6.36 15.99
C SER A 312 16.26 5.82 14.56
N SER A 313 15.27 6.08 13.71
CA SER A 313 15.28 5.62 12.30
C SER A 313 16.38 6.28 11.46
N LEU A 314 16.61 7.59 11.62
CA LEU A 314 17.68 8.30 10.91
C LEU A 314 19.06 7.85 11.37
N ASN A 315 19.25 7.57 12.67
CA ASN A 315 20.50 7.04 13.19
C ASN A 315 20.76 5.62 12.63
N ALA A 316 19.75 4.75 12.63
CA ALA A 316 19.84 3.42 12.04
C ALA A 316 20.14 3.48 10.54
N ALA A 317 19.52 4.42 9.81
CA ALA A 317 19.81 4.63 8.39
C ALA A 317 21.28 5.01 8.14
N LYS A 318 21.84 5.90 8.97
CA LYS A 318 23.25 6.27 8.91
C LYS A 318 24.18 5.09 9.19
N GLU A 319 23.89 4.30 10.22
CA GLU A 319 24.68 3.12 10.60
C GLU A 319 24.57 2.02 9.53
N GLY A 320 23.36 1.78 9.00
CA GLY A 320 23.08 0.78 7.96
C GLY A 320 23.45 1.23 6.55
N ASN A 321 23.85 2.49 6.36
CA ASN A 321 24.09 3.10 5.05
C ASN A 321 22.86 2.98 4.12
N TRP A 322 21.67 3.32 4.65
CA TRP A 322 20.42 3.32 3.88
C TRP A 322 20.24 4.66 3.15
N HIS A 323 19.46 4.64 2.09
CA HIS A 323 19.07 5.83 1.37
C HIS A 323 17.93 6.56 2.10
N VAL A 324 18.20 7.74 2.62
CA VAL A 324 17.19 8.61 3.23
C VAL A 324 16.58 9.49 2.13
N VAL A 325 15.29 9.34 1.89
CA VAL A 325 14.52 10.08 0.90
C VAL A 325 13.83 11.26 1.58
N SER A 326 14.18 12.48 1.20
CA SER A 326 13.51 13.71 1.64
C SER A 326 12.29 13.97 0.76
N MET A 327 11.09 13.95 1.31
CA MET A 327 9.88 14.28 0.55
C MET A 327 9.98 15.67 -0.09
N LYS A 328 10.59 16.62 0.62
CA LYS A 328 10.78 18.01 0.17
C LYS A 328 11.78 18.14 -0.98
N ASN A 329 12.90 17.41 -0.90
CA ASN A 329 14.03 17.61 -1.80
C ASN A 329 14.10 16.58 -2.93
N ASP A 330 13.60 15.35 -2.73
CA ASP A 330 13.70 14.26 -3.70
C ASP A 330 12.43 14.06 -4.54
N TRP A 331 11.28 14.61 -4.12
CA TRP A 331 10.03 14.45 -4.84
C TRP A 331 9.56 15.73 -5.52
N LEU A 332 9.21 15.63 -6.81
CA LEU A 332 8.57 16.69 -7.59
C LEU A 332 7.08 16.83 -7.21
N LYS A 333 6.39 15.71 -7.13
CA LYS A 333 5.01 15.58 -6.68
C LYS A 333 4.97 14.72 -5.44
N ILE A 334 3.99 14.92 -4.56
CA ILE A 334 3.69 14.01 -3.45
C ILE A 334 2.49 13.14 -3.82
N PHE A 335 1.39 13.77 -4.23
CA PHE A 335 0.13 13.08 -4.52
C PHE A 335 -0.21 13.09 -6.01
N PRO A 336 -1.04 12.13 -6.49
CA PRO A 336 -1.50 12.12 -7.88
C PRO A 336 -2.26 13.39 -8.29
N PHE A 337 -2.89 14.07 -7.33
CA PHE A 337 -3.66 15.30 -7.57
C PHE A 337 -2.82 16.59 -7.47
N ASP A 338 -1.54 16.51 -7.19
CA ASP A 338 -0.63 17.67 -7.24
C ASP A 338 -0.41 18.08 -8.69
N ASN A 339 -0.43 19.39 -8.95
CA ASN A 339 -0.23 19.97 -10.28
C ASN A 339 1.25 19.95 -10.69
#